data_7fe3c347d168cde4c2de83dffd7a9fe0
#
_entry.id   7fe3c347d168cde4c2de83dffd7a9fe0
#
_cell.length_a   1.000
_cell.length_b   1.000
_cell.length_c   1.000
_cell.angle_alpha   90.00
_cell.angle_beta   90.00
_cell.angle_gamma   90.00
#
_symmetry.space_group_name_H-M   'P 1'
#
loop_
_entity.id
_entity.type
_entity.pdbx_description
1 polymer ?
#
loop_
_entity_poly.entity_id
_entity_poly.type
_entity_poly.pdbx_seq_one_letter_code
_entity_poly.pdbx_strand_id
1 'polypeptide(L)'
;LNNFVFNNKSQINHSEIDSLLKRVLDGYQINNDDLRVLFNTAGEKINDIANVANELNFLKNGNNVSYVKNRNINYTNQCYYKCGFCGFSKGPNSLNLKEKPYTIDIQEVVERTVEAYDMGASEVCLQGGIHPDYTGEFYLKMVEDIKASVPEMHIHGFTPLEIWQGAETIGLSVEEYLSLLKKAGLNTLPGTAAEILDDRVRKYLCPDKITSSQWAYVMEVAHNLGIKSTATIMFGHIDDIDSWVNHFSLIKNVQSKTNGFTEVVPLPFVHMGSPIYLQGKSMPGPTWDEVVLIHSLARIYFVNSIDNIQASWVKLGHDGAGKLLHAGVNDLGGTLINENISRASGADHGQETTEDQFIQIIESENKNPISRNTCLLYTSPSPRDLWI
;
A
#
# COMPACT_ATOMS: atom_id res chain seq x y z
N LEU A 1 -7.12 26.75 -13.11
CA LEU A 1 -6.08 25.71 -13.31
C LEU A 1 -4.66 26.18 -12.99
N ASN A 2 -4.42 27.47 -12.66
CA ASN A 2 -3.08 28.04 -12.51
C ASN A 2 -2.60 28.17 -11.05
N ASN A 3 -3.25 27.57 -10.06
CA ASN A 3 -2.86 27.71 -8.65
C ASN A 3 -2.32 26.42 -7.99
N PHE A 4 -2.11 25.34 -8.75
CA PHE A 4 -1.45 24.13 -8.30
C PHE A 4 -0.03 24.00 -8.88
N VAL A 5 0.64 25.12 -9.07
CA VAL A 5 2.05 25.10 -9.42
C VAL A 5 2.83 24.97 -8.13
N PHE A 6 3.73 24.00 -8.05
CA PHE A 6 4.85 23.94 -7.09
C PHE A 6 5.67 25.23 -7.13
N ASN A 7 5.10 26.34 -6.67
CA ASN A 7 5.79 27.62 -6.54
C ASN A 7 6.24 27.78 -5.10
N ASN A 8 7.41 27.30 -4.87
CA ASN A 8 8.49 27.83 -4.04
C ASN A 8 9.54 26.72 -3.86
N LYS A 9 10.25 26.37 -4.97
CA LYS A 9 11.58 25.81 -4.81
C LYS A 9 12.43 26.93 -4.22
N SER A 10 12.41 27.07 -2.89
CA SER A 10 13.46 27.81 -2.18
C SER A 10 14.78 27.26 -2.70
N GLN A 11 15.78 28.12 -2.91
CA GLN A 11 17.13 27.69 -3.24
C GLN A 11 17.64 26.86 -2.05
N ILE A 12 17.38 25.53 -2.08
CA ILE A 12 17.85 24.62 -1.05
C ILE A 12 19.36 24.56 -1.18
N ASN A 13 20.05 24.83 -0.10
CA ASN A 13 21.50 24.78 -0.05
C ASN A 13 21.95 23.33 -0.19
N HIS A 14 22.59 22.98 -1.30
CA HIS A 14 23.11 21.62 -1.55
C HIS A 14 23.98 21.11 -0.40
N SER A 15 24.76 21.98 0.26
CA SER A 15 25.58 21.60 1.41
C SER A 15 24.77 21.22 2.64
N GLU A 16 23.56 21.73 2.80
CA GLU A 16 22.65 21.36 3.88
C GLU A 16 22.10 19.94 3.68
N ILE A 17 21.70 19.59 2.46
CA ILE A 17 21.28 18.22 2.09
C ILE A 17 22.42 17.24 2.34
N ASP A 18 23.64 17.54 1.85
CA ASP A 18 24.80 16.65 2.02
C ASP A 18 25.12 16.42 3.51
N SER A 19 25.06 17.48 4.31
CA SER A 19 25.26 17.40 5.77
C SER A 19 24.19 16.54 6.43
N LEU A 20 22.91 16.69 6.01
CA LEU A 20 21.80 15.92 6.56
C LEU A 20 21.91 14.44 6.18
N LEU A 21 22.21 14.12 4.92
CA LEU A 21 22.38 12.76 4.44
C LEU A 21 23.55 12.03 5.14
N LYS A 22 24.67 12.74 5.38
CA LYS A 22 25.77 12.21 6.16
C LYS A 22 25.34 11.87 7.58
N ARG A 23 24.63 12.77 8.26
CA ARG A 23 24.09 12.51 9.61
C ARG A 23 23.17 11.31 9.64
N VAL A 24 22.35 11.12 8.60
CA VAL A 24 21.47 9.95 8.44
C VAL A 24 22.28 8.65 8.41
N LEU A 25 23.37 8.60 7.63
CA LEU A 25 24.26 7.44 7.61
C LEU A 25 24.97 7.22 8.96
N ASP A 26 25.24 8.29 9.71
CA ASP A 26 25.78 8.23 11.07
C ASP A 26 24.71 7.85 12.14
N GLY A 27 23.48 7.49 11.71
CA GLY A 27 22.39 7.01 12.58
C GLY A 27 21.40 8.08 13.06
N TYR A 28 21.48 9.32 12.53
CA TYR A 28 20.51 10.36 12.86
C TYR A 28 19.13 10.03 12.27
N GLN A 29 18.10 10.07 13.10
CA GLN A 29 16.71 9.92 12.68
C GLN A 29 16.14 11.29 12.30
N ILE A 30 15.77 11.44 11.04
CA ILE A 30 15.19 12.68 10.53
C ILE A 30 13.81 12.96 11.14
N ASN A 31 13.56 14.24 11.41
CA ASN A 31 12.26 14.76 11.84
C ASN A 31 11.42 15.26 10.65
N ASN A 32 10.24 15.82 10.92
CA ASN A 32 9.33 16.32 9.89
C ASN A 32 9.88 17.53 9.12
N ASP A 33 10.70 18.36 9.75
CA ASP A 33 11.29 19.52 9.08
C ASP A 33 12.43 19.09 8.16
N ASP A 34 13.28 18.17 8.60
CA ASP A 34 14.28 17.51 7.74
C ASP A 34 13.60 16.83 6.54
N LEU A 35 12.48 16.14 6.77
CA LEU A 35 11.72 15.45 5.72
C LEU A 35 11.16 16.47 4.69
N ARG A 36 10.66 17.63 5.11
CA ARG A 36 10.25 18.71 4.21
C ARG A 36 11.41 19.22 3.35
N VAL A 37 12.56 19.42 3.96
CA VAL A 37 13.78 19.84 3.25
C VAL A 37 14.11 18.83 2.14
N LEU A 38 14.13 17.54 2.49
CA LEU A 38 14.44 16.48 1.53
C LEU A 38 13.38 16.33 0.43
N PHE A 39 12.08 16.44 0.74
CA PHE A 39 11.02 16.41 -0.27
C PHE A 39 11.05 17.59 -1.24
N ASN A 40 11.60 18.74 -0.84
CA ASN A 40 11.79 19.89 -1.73
C ASN A 40 13.00 19.75 -2.66
N THR A 41 13.76 18.67 -2.56
CA THR A 41 14.95 18.42 -3.37
C THR A 41 14.58 18.14 -4.83
N ALA A 42 15.48 18.52 -5.73
CA ALA A 42 15.33 18.32 -7.18
C ALA A 42 16.66 18.03 -7.88
N GLY A 43 16.60 17.50 -9.09
CA GLY A 43 17.76 17.24 -9.93
C GLY A 43 18.68 16.16 -9.37
N GLU A 44 20.00 16.33 -9.55
CA GLU A 44 21.00 15.32 -9.19
C GLU A 44 20.97 14.90 -7.71
N LYS A 45 20.54 15.78 -6.80
CA LYS A 45 20.44 15.48 -5.37
C LYS A 45 19.42 14.40 -5.02
N ILE A 46 18.45 14.12 -5.90
CA ILE A 46 17.55 12.98 -5.74
C ILE A 46 18.32 11.66 -5.77
N ASN A 47 19.34 11.56 -6.63
CA ASN A 47 20.20 10.38 -6.70
C ASN A 47 21.03 10.20 -5.42
N ASP A 48 21.50 11.30 -4.80
CA ASP A 48 22.22 11.23 -3.53
C ASP A 48 21.30 10.69 -2.42
N ILE A 49 20.03 11.14 -2.37
CA ILE A 49 19.02 10.63 -1.43
C ILE A 49 18.73 9.14 -1.70
N ALA A 50 18.58 8.74 -2.97
CA ALA A 50 18.34 7.35 -3.35
C ALA A 50 19.52 6.44 -2.96
N ASN A 51 20.76 6.90 -3.16
CA ASN A 51 21.97 6.16 -2.77
C ASN A 51 22.01 5.94 -1.24
N VAL A 52 21.72 6.96 -0.44
CA VAL A 52 21.66 6.82 1.03
C VAL A 52 20.55 5.85 1.44
N ALA A 53 19.36 5.94 0.81
CA ALA A 53 18.28 5.01 1.07
C ALA A 53 18.65 3.56 0.71
N ASN A 54 19.35 3.34 -0.40
CA ASN A 54 19.85 2.02 -0.80
C ASN A 54 20.91 1.48 0.17
N GLU A 55 21.81 2.33 0.66
CA GLU A 55 22.79 1.95 1.67
C GLU A 55 22.12 1.53 2.99
N LEU A 56 21.16 2.31 3.48
CA LEU A 56 20.38 1.95 4.66
C LEU A 56 19.61 0.63 4.47
N ASN A 57 19.04 0.42 3.29
CA ASN A 57 18.40 -0.84 2.96
C ASN A 57 19.40 -2.00 2.99
N PHE A 58 20.57 -1.83 2.39
CA PHE A 58 21.60 -2.86 2.38
C PHE A 58 22.09 -3.22 3.79
N LEU A 59 22.30 -2.21 4.65
CA LEU A 59 22.71 -2.43 6.04
C LEU A 59 21.64 -3.21 6.84
N LYS A 60 20.36 -3.05 6.51
CA LYS A 60 19.25 -3.69 7.22
C LYS A 60 18.90 -5.07 6.64
N ASN A 61 18.77 -5.17 5.33
CA ASN A 61 18.19 -6.32 4.62
C ASN A 61 19.19 -7.07 3.74
N GLY A 62 20.44 -6.56 3.62
CA GLY A 62 21.41 -7.07 2.65
C GLY A 62 20.93 -6.87 1.21
N ASN A 63 21.19 -7.84 0.36
CA ASN A 63 20.73 -7.86 -1.03
C ASN A 63 19.37 -8.56 -1.21
N ASN A 64 18.67 -8.86 -0.13
CA ASN A 64 17.42 -9.60 -0.18
C ASN A 64 16.26 -8.70 -0.63
N VAL A 65 15.44 -9.21 -1.57
CA VAL A 65 14.21 -8.59 -2.03
C VAL A 65 13.09 -9.62 -1.94
N SER A 66 12.05 -9.25 -1.21
CA SER A 66 10.93 -10.15 -0.97
C SER A 66 9.78 -9.95 -1.95
N TYR A 67 9.00 -11.01 -2.13
CA TYR A 67 7.74 -11.03 -2.85
C TYR A 67 6.79 -12.07 -2.23
N VAL A 68 5.48 -11.96 -2.50
CA VAL A 68 4.49 -12.93 -2.03
C VAL A 68 3.70 -13.54 -3.18
N LYS A 69 3.50 -14.85 -3.16
CA LYS A 69 2.61 -15.52 -4.10
C LYS A 69 1.18 -15.44 -3.58
N ASN A 70 0.37 -14.55 -4.17
CA ASN A 70 -0.99 -14.31 -3.72
C ASN A 70 -1.96 -14.12 -4.88
N ARG A 71 -3.25 -14.19 -4.55
CA ARG A 71 -4.35 -13.87 -5.46
C ARG A 71 -5.14 -12.68 -4.92
N ASN A 72 -5.43 -11.72 -5.79
CA ASN A 72 -6.34 -10.63 -5.49
C ASN A 72 -7.78 -11.04 -5.81
N ILE A 73 -8.68 -10.92 -4.85
CA ILE A 73 -10.10 -11.24 -5.03
C ILE A 73 -10.91 -9.97 -4.74
N ASN A 74 -11.29 -9.28 -5.83
CA ASN A 74 -12.17 -8.13 -5.75
C ASN A 74 -13.62 -8.63 -5.83
N TYR A 75 -14.27 -8.78 -4.69
CA TYR A 75 -15.61 -9.40 -4.59
C TYR A 75 -16.75 -8.51 -5.09
N THR A 76 -16.54 -7.20 -5.25
CA THR A 76 -17.46 -6.28 -5.91
C THR A 76 -16.76 -4.99 -6.35
N ASN A 77 -17.19 -4.40 -7.46
CA ASN A 77 -16.84 -3.02 -7.83
C ASN A 77 -17.97 -2.03 -7.53
N GLN A 78 -19.12 -2.50 -7.02
CA GLN A 78 -20.18 -1.61 -6.59
C GLN A 78 -19.81 -0.94 -5.28
N CYS A 79 -19.90 0.40 -5.26
CA CYS A 79 -19.51 1.20 -4.11
C CYS A 79 -20.39 2.46 -4.03
N TYR A 80 -20.92 2.77 -2.85
CA TYR A 80 -21.69 3.99 -2.66
C TYR A 80 -20.82 5.22 -2.33
N TYR A 81 -19.54 5.03 -2.00
CA TYR A 81 -18.59 6.12 -1.80
C TYR A 81 -18.20 6.79 -3.12
N LYS A 82 -18.07 8.11 -3.09
CA LYS A 82 -17.77 8.93 -4.27
C LYS A 82 -16.34 9.42 -4.29
N CYS A 83 -15.39 8.50 -4.26
CA CYS A 83 -13.97 8.84 -4.29
C CYS A 83 -13.58 9.41 -5.66
N GLY A 84 -13.09 10.64 -5.69
CA GLY A 84 -12.70 11.31 -6.93
C GLY A 84 -11.58 10.62 -7.71
N PHE A 85 -10.72 9.87 -7.03
CA PHE A 85 -9.59 9.15 -7.64
C PHE A 85 -9.95 7.75 -8.18
N CYS A 86 -11.08 7.16 -7.77
CA CYS A 86 -11.35 5.74 -7.97
C CYS A 86 -11.99 5.46 -9.35
N GLY A 87 -11.21 4.87 -10.26
CA GLY A 87 -11.72 4.35 -11.54
C GLY A 87 -12.44 3.02 -11.42
N PHE A 88 -12.24 2.29 -10.33
CA PHE A 88 -12.81 0.96 -10.10
C PHE A 88 -14.27 1.01 -9.62
N SER A 89 -14.62 1.98 -8.77
CA SER A 89 -15.96 2.13 -8.19
C SER A 89 -17.04 2.34 -9.27
N LYS A 90 -18.11 1.56 -9.17
CA LYS A 90 -19.31 1.68 -10.02
C LYS A 90 -20.54 1.88 -9.14
N GLY A 91 -21.39 2.83 -9.54
CA GLY A 91 -22.75 2.89 -9.01
C GLY A 91 -23.63 1.78 -9.62
N PRO A 92 -24.78 1.44 -9.00
CA PRO A 92 -25.67 0.40 -9.50
C PRO A 92 -26.11 0.60 -10.96
N ASN A 93 -26.21 1.86 -11.40
CA ASN A 93 -26.62 2.26 -12.74
C ASN A 93 -25.47 2.93 -13.51
N SER A 94 -24.23 2.56 -13.27
CA SER A 94 -23.07 3.17 -13.93
C SER A 94 -23.09 2.90 -15.43
N LEU A 95 -23.03 3.97 -16.21
CA LEU A 95 -22.92 3.93 -17.67
C LEU A 95 -21.48 3.78 -18.16
N ASN A 96 -20.53 3.55 -17.26
CA ASN A 96 -19.13 3.33 -17.66
C ASN A 96 -19.01 2.02 -18.45
N LEU A 97 -18.82 2.16 -19.75
CA LEU A 97 -18.83 1.03 -20.71
C LEU A 97 -17.60 0.11 -20.61
N LYS A 98 -16.53 0.53 -19.91
CA LYS A 98 -15.31 -0.30 -19.79
C LYS A 98 -15.51 -1.49 -18.86
N GLU A 99 -16.23 -1.30 -17.77
CA GLU A 99 -16.54 -2.36 -16.81
C GLU A 99 -17.95 -2.19 -16.26
N LYS A 100 -18.72 -3.28 -16.27
CA LYS A 100 -20.06 -3.31 -15.71
C LYS A 100 -19.99 -3.42 -14.17
N PRO A 101 -21.00 -2.91 -13.43
CA PRO A 101 -21.18 -3.27 -12.03
C PRO A 101 -21.27 -4.80 -11.88
N TYR A 102 -20.56 -5.33 -10.88
CA TYR A 102 -20.62 -6.75 -10.55
C TYR A 102 -20.51 -6.98 -9.05
N THR A 103 -21.01 -8.11 -8.61
CA THR A 103 -20.76 -8.73 -7.31
C THR A 103 -20.52 -10.21 -7.55
N ILE A 104 -19.63 -10.81 -6.79
CA ILE A 104 -19.49 -12.25 -6.67
C ILE A 104 -19.98 -12.69 -5.31
N ASP A 105 -20.58 -13.86 -5.23
CA ASP A 105 -21.04 -14.39 -3.95
C ASP A 105 -19.88 -15.01 -3.14
N ILE A 106 -20.15 -15.32 -1.87
CA ILE A 106 -19.13 -15.88 -0.99
C ILE A 106 -18.65 -17.24 -1.49
N GLN A 107 -19.52 -18.01 -2.11
CA GLN A 107 -19.14 -19.31 -2.67
C GLN A 107 -18.09 -19.18 -3.77
N GLU A 108 -18.26 -18.21 -4.68
CA GLU A 108 -17.26 -17.92 -5.72
C GLU A 108 -15.94 -17.39 -5.13
N VAL A 109 -15.99 -16.58 -4.04
CA VAL A 109 -14.78 -16.15 -3.32
C VAL A 109 -14.02 -17.35 -2.76
N VAL A 110 -14.73 -18.31 -2.17
CA VAL A 110 -14.14 -19.56 -1.65
C VAL A 110 -13.52 -20.39 -2.78
N GLU A 111 -14.25 -20.58 -3.88
CA GLU A 111 -13.74 -21.31 -5.05
C GLU A 111 -12.45 -20.69 -5.60
N ARG A 112 -12.41 -19.37 -5.76
CA ARG A 112 -11.20 -18.64 -6.17
C ARG A 112 -10.06 -18.77 -5.17
N THR A 113 -10.37 -18.91 -3.90
CA THR A 113 -9.36 -19.13 -2.84
C THR A 113 -8.78 -20.55 -2.93
N VAL A 114 -9.63 -21.58 -3.16
CA VAL A 114 -9.18 -22.96 -3.38
C VAL A 114 -8.30 -23.05 -4.63
N GLU A 115 -8.73 -22.44 -5.74
CA GLU A 115 -7.90 -22.37 -6.96
C GLU A 115 -6.52 -21.73 -6.69
N ALA A 116 -6.48 -20.62 -5.93
CA ALA A 116 -5.23 -19.96 -5.56
C ALA A 116 -4.33 -20.88 -4.75
N TYR A 117 -4.90 -21.60 -3.79
CA TYR A 117 -4.17 -22.56 -2.96
C TYR A 117 -3.58 -23.71 -3.80
N ASP A 118 -4.38 -24.27 -4.72
CA ASP A 118 -3.94 -25.32 -5.64
C ASP A 118 -2.82 -24.84 -6.59
N MET A 119 -2.80 -23.55 -6.92
CA MET A 119 -1.72 -22.90 -7.67
C MET A 119 -0.49 -22.59 -6.80
N GLY A 120 -0.53 -22.90 -5.50
CA GLY A 120 0.55 -22.67 -4.53
C GLY A 120 0.61 -21.26 -3.96
N ALA A 121 -0.47 -20.48 -4.05
CA ALA A 121 -0.54 -19.19 -3.36
C ALA A 121 -0.64 -19.39 -1.84
N SER A 122 0.12 -18.60 -1.09
CA SER A 122 0.10 -18.62 0.38
C SER A 122 -0.94 -17.65 0.96
N GLU A 123 -1.47 -16.75 0.13
CA GLU A 123 -2.32 -15.64 0.57
C GLU A 123 -3.40 -15.29 -0.47
N VAL A 124 -4.56 -14.86 0.03
CA VAL A 124 -5.55 -14.11 -0.74
C VAL A 124 -5.68 -12.69 -0.19
N CYS A 125 -5.72 -11.72 -1.12
CA CYS A 125 -5.95 -10.33 -0.80
C CYS A 125 -7.42 -9.98 -1.12
N LEU A 126 -8.21 -9.66 -0.09
CA LEU A 126 -9.64 -9.37 -0.20
C LEU A 126 -9.87 -7.86 -0.15
N GLN A 127 -10.33 -7.29 -1.25
CA GLN A 127 -10.69 -5.87 -1.36
C GLN A 127 -11.88 -5.68 -2.30
N GLY A 128 -12.81 -4.81 -1.94
CA GLY A 128 -13.97 -4.52 -2.77
C GLY A 128 -14.48 -3.10 -2.63
N GLY A 129 -15.49 -2.76 -3.43
CA GLY A 129 -16.30 -1.60 -3.19
C GLY A 129 -17.12 -1.76 -1.90
N ILE A 130 -17.51 -0.65 -1.27
CA ILE A 130 -18.44 -0.70 -0.15
C ILE A 130 -19.86 -0.79 -0.73
N HIS A 131 -20.35 -2.03 -0.83
CA HIS A 131 -21.69 -2.30 -1.36
C HIS A 131 -22.76 -1.86 -0.35
N PRO A 132 -23.83 -1.23 -0.78
CA PRO A 132 -24.88 -0.74 0.14
C PRO A 132 -25.55 -1.84 0.98
N ASP A 133 -25.61 -3.06 0.48
CA ASP A 133 -26.23 -4.20 1.16
C ASP A 133 -25.26 -5.05 1.99
N TYR A 134 -23.94 -4.74 1.98
CA TYR A 134 -22.98 -5.50 2.75
C TYR A 134 -22.88 -4.97 4.17
N THR A 135 -23.06 -5.88 5.13
CA THR A 135 -22.92 -5.64 6.56
C THR A 135 -21.67 -6.31 7.12
N GLY A 136 -21.34 -6.05 8.37
CA GLY A 136 -20.24 -6.73 9.04
C GLY A 136 -20.37 -8.26 9.05
N GLU A 137 -21.60 -8.78 9.03
CA GLU A 137 -21.86 -10.23 8.94
C GLU A 137 -21.38 -10.82 7.60
N PHE A 138 -21.50 -10.07 6.50
CA PHE A 138 -21.03 -10.51 5.18
C PHE A 138 -19.51 -10.76 5.20
N TYR A 139 -18.73 -9.83 5.73
CA TYR A 139 -17.28 -9.96 5.80
C TYR A 139 -16.85 -11.07 6.77
N LEU A 140 -17.54 -11.19 7.90
CA LEU A 140 -17.28 -12.24 8.90
C LEU A 140 -17.50 -13.63 8.29
N LYS A 141 -18.67 -13.83 7.63
CA LYS A 141 -18.99 -15.10 6.97
C LYS A 141 -17.99 -15.43 5.84
N MET A 142 -17.55 -14.46 5.08
CA MET A 142 -16.54 -14.67 4.03
C MET A 142 -15.24 -15.24 4.62
N VAL A 143 -14.77 -14.70 5.74
CA VAL A 143 -13.56 -15.18 6.42
C VAL A 143 -13.79 -16.61 6.96
N GLU A 144 -14.92 -16.88 7.59
CA GLU A 144 -15.28 -18.20 8.13
C GLU A 144 -15.32 -19.27 7.03
N ASP A 145 -15.98 -18.99 5.91
CA ASP A 145 -16.13 -19.94 4.79
C ASP A 145 -14.80 -20.22 4.09
N ILE A 146 -13.95 -19.19 3.91
CA ILE A 146 -12.58 -19.38 3.41
C ILE A 146 -11.78 -20.29 4.36
N LYS A 147 -11.80 -20.01 5.65
CA LYS A 147 -11.05 -20.81 6.64
C LYS A 147 -11.59 -22.21 6.82
N ALA A 148 -12.89 -22.42 6.62
CA ALA A 148 -13.47 -23.77 6.62
C ALA A 148 -12.98 -24.60 5.43
N SER A 149 -12.73 -23.96 4.28
CA SER A 149 -12.32 -24.63 3.02
C SER A 149 -10.80 -24.76 2.91
N VAL A 150 -10.04 -23.71 3.28
CA VAL A 150 -8.57 -23.66 3.20
C VAL A 150 -8.03 -23.06 4.50
N PRO A 151 -7.89 -23.86 5.58
CA PRO A 151 -7.48 -23.36 6.91
C PRO A 151 -6.12 -22.63 6.91
N GLU A 152 -5.18 -23.07 6.08
CA GLU A 152 -3.82 -22.55 6.00
C GLU A 152 -3.72 -21.23 5.22
N MET A 153 -4.71 -20.90 4.39
CA MET A 153 -4.67 -19.71 3.56
C MET A 153 -4.55 -18.44 4.41
N HIS A 154 -3.52 -17.64 4.18
CA HIS A 154 -3.42 -16.32 4.80
C HIS A 154 -4.45 -15.38 4.18
N ILE A 155 -5.28 -14.76 5.02
CA ILE A 155 -6.27 -13.77 4.59
C ILE A 155 -5.75 -12.36 4.89
N HIS A 156 -5.36 -11.63 3.84
CA HIS A 156 -5.05 -10.21 3.86
C HIS A 156 -6.27 -9.41 3.40
N GLY A 157 -7.05 -8.90 4.31
CA GLY A 157 -8.33 -8.20 4.06
C GLY A 157 -8.76 -7.58 5.39
N PHE A 158 -9.58 -6.78 5.43
CA PHE A 158 -10.29 -5.76 4.72
C PHE A 158 -9.68 -4.39 5.00
N THR A 159 -9.97 -3.36 4.21
CA THR A 159 -9.47 -2.01 4.47
C THR A 159 -10.04 -1.45 5.77
N PRO A 160 -9.39 -0.46 6.42
CA PRO A 160 -9.97 0.22 7.58
C PRO A 160 -11.35 0.81 7.34
N LEU A 161 -11.67 1.17 6.08
CA LEU A 161 -13.01 1.63 5.71
C LEU A 161 -14.04 0.51 5.76
N GLU A 162 -13.70 -0.69 5.25
CA GLU A 162 -14.56 -1.88 5.31
C GLU A 162 -14.76 -2.33 6.77
N ILE A 163 -13.70 -2.27 7.60
CA ILE A 163 -13.79 -2.57 9.03
C ILE A 163 -14.70 -1.58 9.75
N TRP A 164 -14.51 -0.28 9.51
CA TRP A 164 -15.34 0.76 10.12
C TRP A 164 -16.81 0.60 9.77
N GLN A 165 -17.11 0.50 8.47
CA GLN A 165 -18.48 0.34 7.98
C GLN A 165 -19.09 -1.00 8.43
N GLY A 166 -18.32 -2.09 8.40
CA GLY A 166 -18.78 -3.40 8.88
C GLY A 166 -19.19 -3.35 10.34
N ALA A 167 -18.39 -2.75 11.22
CA ALA A 167 -18.72 -2.57 12.62
C ALA A 167 -20.00 -1.75 12.84
N GLU A 168 -20.12 -0.59 12.14
CA GLU A 168 -21.29 0.29 12.24
C GLU A 168 -22.58 -0.43 11.82
N THR A 169 -22.55 -1.23 10.74
CA THR A 169 -23.75 -1.91 10.20
C THR A 169 -24.34 -2.98 11.10
N ILE A 170 -23.55 -3.51 12.03
CA ILE A 170 -24.03 -4.53 12.99
C ILE A 170 -24.02 -4.03 14.45
N GLY A 171 -23.78 -2.72 14.63
CA GLY A 171 -23.88 -2.05 15.93
C GLY A 171 -22.78 -2.45 16.92
N LEU A 172 -21.61 -2.87 16.45
CA LEU A 172 -20.45 -3.19 17.27
C LEU A 172 -19.40 -2.06 17.26
N SER A 173 -18.57 -2.03 18.30
CA SER A 173 -17.35 -1.24 18.26
C SER A 173 -16.33 -1.86 17.29
N VAL A 174 -15.38 -1.07 16.80
CA VAL A 174 -14.28 -1.54 15.95
C VAL A 174 -13.48 -2.66 16.63
N GLU A 175 -13.28 -2.57 17.95
CA GLU A 175 -12.55 -3.56 18.72
C GLU A 175 -13.30 -4.90 18.81
N GLU A 176 -14.59 -4.87 19.11
CA GLU A 176 -15.43 -6.07 19.14
C GLU A 176 -15.48 -6.74 17.77
N TYR A 177 -15.66 -5.95 16.71
CA TYR A 177 -15.75 -6.46 15.35
C TYR A 177 -14.42 -7.07 14.85
N LEU A 178 -13.28 -6.39 15.07
CA LEU A 178 -11.96 -6.93 14.75
C LEU A 178 -11.63 -8.20 15.56
N SER A 179 -12.10 -8.27 16.81
CA SER A 179 -11.96 -9.48 17.64
C SER A 179 -12.72 -10.66 17.05
N LEU A 180 -13.93 -10.44 16.51
CA LEU A 180 -14.70 -11.47 15.80
C LEU A 180 -14.00 -11.91 14.52
N LEU A 181 -13.58 -10.98 13.69
CA LEU A 181 -12.85 -11.27 12.44
C LEU A 181 -11.55 -12.03 12.71
N LYS A 182 -10.79 -11.64 13.73
CA LYS A 182 -9.58 -12.38 14.14
C LYS A 182 -9.89 -13.80 14.55
N LYS A 183 -10.94 -14.01 15.37
CA LYS A 183 -11.40 -15.33 15.79
C LYS A 183 -11.85 -16.18 14.61
N ALA A 184 -12.48 -15.58 13.61
CA ALA A 184 -12.86 -16.24 12.36
C ALA A 184 -11.65 -16.63 11.49
N GLY A 185 -10.49 -16.00 11.68
CA GLY A 185 -9.24 -16.33 11.00
C GLY A 185 -8.67 -15.23 10.10
N LEU A 186 -9.14 -14.00 10.21
CA LEU A 186 -8.50 -12.86 9.55
C LEU A 186 -7.06 -12.68 10.06
N ASN A 187 -6.09 -12.59 9.16
CA ASN A 187 -4.68 -12.58 9.52
C ASN A 187 -4.08 -11.17 9.54
N THR A 188 -4.27 -10.38 8.47
CA THR A 188 -3.69 -9.04 8.35
C THR A 188 -4.63 -8.09 7.63
N LEU A 189 -4.44 -6.77 7.82
CA LEU A 189 -5.19 -5.73 7.11
C LEU A 189 -4.32 -5.00 6.07
N PRO A 190 -4.86 -4.71 4.88
CA PRO A 190 -4.22 -3.81 3.94
C PRO A 190 -4.29 -2.36 4.44
N GLY A 191 -3.22 -1.59 4.18
CA GLY A 191 -3.16 -0.16 4.49
C GLY A 191 -3.99 0.74 3.58
N THR A 192 -4.68 0.18 2.62
CA THR A 192 -5.52 0.91 1.66
C THR A 192 -6.66 1.66 2.35
N ALA A 193 -7.39 2.48 1.61
CA ALA A 193 -8.28 3.52 2.14
C ALA A 193 -7.57 4.67 2.90
N ALA A 194 -6.25 4.58 3.13
CA ALA A 194 -5.43 5.70 3.59
C ALA A 194 -5.39 6.82 2.54
N GLU A 195 -5.16 6.47 1.31
CA GLU A 195 -4.87 7.37 0.17
C GLU A 195 -3.80 8.40 0.57
N ILE A 196 -4.23 9.51 1.14
CA ILE A 196 -3.42 10.51 1.81
C ILE A 196 -4.02 10.82 3.18
N LEU A 197 -3.26 10.68 4.28
CA LEU A 197 -3.74 10.90 5.65
C LEU A 197 -3.55 12.37 6.06
N ASP A 198 -4.17 13.24 5.26
CA ASP A 198 -4.30 14.68 5.50
C ASP A 198 -5.72 15.10 5.13
N ASP A 199 -6.51 15.47 6.14
CA ASP A 199 -7.93 15.78 5.95
C ASP A 199 -8.17 17.06 5.14
N ARG A 200 -7.13 17.92 4.95
CA ARG A 200 -7.20 19.07 4.01
C ARG A 200 -7.35 18.57 2.58
N VAL A 201 -6.67 17.48 2.23
CA VAL A 201 -6.70 16.85 0.90
C VAL A 201 -7.88 15.89 0.78
N ARG A 202 -8.11 15.07 1.81
CA ARG A 202 -9.17 14.04 1.83
C ARG A 202 -10.55 14.61 1.54
N LYS A 203 -10.88 15.79 2.08
CA LYS A 203 -12.19 16.47 1.85
C LYS A 203 -12.48 16.75 0.38
N TYR A 204 -11.49 16.79 -0.50
CA TYR A 204 -11.66 16.95 -1.95
C TYR A 204 -11.50 15.63 -2.71
N LEU A 205 -10.61 14.77 -2.24
CA LEU A 205 -10.26 13.52 -2.91
C LEU A 205 -11.29 12.41 -2.62
N CYS A 206 -11.74 12.30 -1.37
CA CYS A 206 -12.63 11.25 -0.87
C CYS A 206 -13.45 11.74 0.33
N PRO A 207 -14.37 12.74 0.12
CA PRO A 207 -15.06 13.45 1.20
C PRO A 207 -15.92 12.56 2.09
N ASP A 208 -16.39 11.45 1.54
CA ASP A 208 -17.34 10.54 2.20
C ASP A 208 -16.63 9.45 3.03
N LYS A 209 -15.31 9.30 2.86
CA LYS A 209 -14.53 8.27 3.57
C LYS A 209 -14.26 8.66 5.03
N ILE A 210 -13.87 7.65 5.80
CA ILE A 210 -13.35 7.86 7.16
C ILE A 210 -12.21 8.88 7.18
N THR A 211 -12.13 9.64 8.27
CA THR A 211 -11.07 10.63 8.48
C THR A 211 -9.71 9.96 8.71
N SER A 212 -8.63 10.74 8.63
CA SER A 212 -7.28 10.26 8.95
C SER A 212 -7.19 9.70 10.38
N SER A 213 -7.88 10.32 11.33
CA SER A 213 -7.91 9.85 12.72
C SER A 213 -8.71 8.55 12.89
N GLN A 214 -9.83 8.37 12.18
CA GLN A 214 -10.59 7.12 12.20
C GLN A 214 -9.79 5.98 11.56
N TRP A 215 -9.09 6.24 10.45
CA TRP A 215 -8.20 5.26 9.85
C TRP A 215 -7.10 4.82 10.82
N ALA A 216 -6.42 5.77 11.47
CA ALA A 216 -5.38 5.49 12.45
C ALA A 216 -5.93 4.70 13.65
N TYR A 217 -7.12 5.05 14.12
CA TYR A 217 -7.80 4.32 15.22
C TYR A 217 -8.06 2.86 14.87
N VAL A 218 -8.58 2.56 13.68
CA VAL A 218 -8.78 1.16 13.24
C VAL A 218 -7.47 0.40 13.22
N MET A 219 -6.39 1.01 12.72
CA MET A 219 -5.06 0.39 12.70
C MET A 219 -4.50 0.17 14.12
N GLU A 220 -4.60 1.16 15.00
CA GLU A 220 -4.16 1.03 16.40
C GLU A 220 -4.91 -0.13 17.10
N VAL A 221 -6.23 -0.24 16.92
CA VAL A 221 -7.03 -1.32 17.49
C VAL A 221 -6.62 -2.68 16.91
N ALA A 222 -6.49 -2.80 15.59
CA ALA A 222 -6.05 -4.02 14.93
C ALA A 222 -4.69 -4.49 15.47
N HIS A 223 -3.72 -3.59 15.55
CA HIS A 223 -2.38 -3.89 16.04
C HIS A 223 -2.39 -4.33 17.51
N ASN A 224 -3.16 -3.66 18.36
CA ASN A 224 -3.31 -4.04 19.79
C ASN A 224 -3.95 -5.42 19.97
N LEU A 225 -4.81 -5.83 19.03
CA LEU A 225 -5.33 -7.18 18.95
C LEU A 225 -4.34 -8.18 18.32
N GLY A 226 -3.15 -7.73 17.90
CA GLY A 226 -2.13 -8.56 17.24
C GLY A 226 -2.41 -8.88 15.77
N ILE A 227 -3.31 -8.14 15.13
CA ILE A 227 -3.51 -8.17 13.68
C ILE A 227 -2.54 -7.15 13.05
N LYS A 228 -1.54 -7.62 12.32
CA LYS A 228 -0.59 -6.74 11.62
C LYS A 228 -1.22 -6.12 10.37
N SER A 229 -0.61 -5.07 9.85
CA SER A 229 -1.09 -4.43 8.62
C SER A 229 0.03 -3.83 7.80
N THR A 230 -0.28 -3.47 6.55
CA THR A 230 0.57 -2.63 5.72
C THR A 230 0.22 -1.15 5.93
N ALA A 231 1.06 -0.23 5.46
CA ALA A 231 0.78 1.20 5.40
C ALA A 231 0.93 1.68 3.97
N THR A 232 -0.13 2.26 3.38
CA THR A 232 -0.09 2.75 1.99
C THR A 232 -0.18 4.26 1.92
N ILE A 233 0.49 4.87 0.95
CA ILE A 233 0.28 6.25 0.53
C ILE A 233 0.00 6.29 -0.98
N MET A 234 -1.06 6.98 -1.41
CA MET A 234 -1.27 7.34 -2.81
C MET A 234 -0.84 8.79 -3.03
N PHE A 235 -0.02 9.01 -4.06
CA PHE A 235 0.60 10.33 -4.31
C PHE A 235 0.61 10.70 -5.80
N GLY A 236 0.74 12.01 -6.08
CA GLY A 236 0.75 12.56 -7.44
C GLY A 236 -0.64 12.93 -7.97
N HIS A 237 -1.62 13.23 -7.09
CA HIS A 237 -2.99 13.61 -7.47
C HIS A 237 -3.29 15.10 -7.25
N ILE A 238 -3.69 15.50 -6.01
CA ILE A 238 -3.93 16.88 -5.55
C ILE A 238 -3.18 17.17 -4.25
N ASP A 239 -2.28 16.30 -3.91
CA ASP A 239 -1.41 16.30 -2.74
C ASP A 239 -0.26 17.31 -2.91
N ASP A 240 0.35 17.64 -1.79
CA ASP A 240 1.52 18.49 -1.67
C ASP A 240 2.54 17.90 -0.67
N ILE A 241 3.72 18.50 -0.60
CA ILE A 241 4.79 18.04 0.31
C ILE A 241 4.32 18.01 1.77
N ASP A 242 3.55 19.00 2.20
CA ASP A 242 3.03 19.01 3.58
C ASP A 242 2.09 17.84 3.85
N SER A 243 1.26 17.47 2.87
CA SER A 243 0.37 16.30 2.99
C SER A 243 1.16 14.99 3.04
N TRP A 244 2.28 14.87 2.30
CA TRP A 244 3.18 13.71 2.37
C TRP A 244 3.85 13.59 3.75
N VAL A 245 4.34 14.72 4.29
CA VAL A 245 4.94 14.79 5.62
C VAL A 245 3.92 14.44 6.71
N ASN A 246 2.69 14.98 6.62
CA ASN A 246 1.63 14.67 7.56
C ASN A 246 1.26 13.19 7.53
N HIS A 247 1.18 12.61 6.34
CA HIS A 247 0.92 11.18 6.15
C HIS A 247 2.01 10.31 6.81
N PHE A 248 3.28 10.55 6.48
CA PHE A 248 4.41 9.81 7.05
C PHE A 248 4.47 9.97 8.57
N SER A 249 4.22 11.18 9.07
CA SER A 249 4.18 11.47 10.51
C SER A 249 3.10 10.68 11.24
N LEU A 250 1.89 10.57 10.65
CA LEU A 250 0.80 9.79 11.25
C LEU A 250 1.13 8.29 11.27
N ILE A 251 1.66 7.72 10.17
CA ILE A 251 2.11 6.34 10.14
C ILE A 251 3.18 6.09 11.20
N LYS A 252 4.20 6.96 11.30
CA LYS A 252 5.27 6.84 12.32
C LYS A 252 4.71 6.90 13.74
N ASN A 253 3.72 7.75 13.98
CA ASN A 253 3.05 7.86 15.28
C ASN A 253 2.31 6.57 15.66
N VAL A 254 1.50 6.00 14.75
CA VAL A 254 0.83 4.71 14.98
C VAL A 254 1.87 3.61 15.20
N GLN A 255 2.90 3.54 14.35
CA GLN A 255 3.96 2.54 14.46
C GLN A 255 4.70 2.61 15.81
N SER A 256 5.02 3.82 16.28
CA SER A 256 5.71 4.00 17.56
C SER A 256 4.91 3.50 18.77
N LYS A 257 3.58 3.49 18.68
CA LYS A 257 2.69 3.01 19.74
C LYS A 257 2.47 1.51 19.68
N THR A 258 2.43 0.93 18.48
CA THR A 258 1.87 -0.40 18.27
C THR A 258 2.84 -1.42 17.66
N ASN A 259 3.87 -0.94 16.95
CA ASN A 259 4.78 -1.77 16.17
C ASN A 259 4.04 -2.77 15.25
N GLY A 260 2.91 -2.32 14.66
CA GLY A 260 1.99 -3.19 13.91
C GLY A 260 2.12 -3.16 12.39
N PHE A 261 2.68 -2.09 11.82
CA PHE A 261 2.93 -2.03 10.38
C PHE A 261 4.10 -2.91 9.99
N THR A 262 3.92 -3.72 8.95
CA THR A 262 4.94 -4.63 8.41
C THR A 262 5.72 -3.98 7.27
N GLU A 263 5.08 -3.11 6.49
CA GLU A 263 5.69 -2.45 5.34
C GLU A 263 5.02 -1.11 5.00
N VAL A 264 5.74 -0.27 4.27
CA VAL A 264 5.20 0.94 3.63
C VAL A 264 5.13 0.72 2.14
N VAL A 265 3.96 1.02 1.56
CA VAL A 265 3.65 0.80 0.14
C VAL A 265 3.28 2.13 -0.53
N PRO A 266 4.23 2.83 -1.16
CA PRO A 266 3.92 4.00 -1.95
C PRO A 266 3.26 3.60 -3.28
N LEU A 267 2.12 4.23 -3.57
CA LEU A 267 1.26 3.93 -4.72
C LEU A 267 1.15 5.17 -5.62
N PRO A 268 1.86 5.24 -6.74
CA PRO A 268 1.64 6.29 -7.73
C PRO A 268 0.18 6.36 -8.18
N PHE A 269 -0.34 7.58 -8.27
CA PHE A 269 -1.71 7.80 -8.74
C PHE A 269 -1.85 7.43 -10.22
N VAL A 270 -2.76 6.51 -10.53
CA VAL A 270 -3.14 6.12 -11.89
C VAL A 270 -4.34 6.97 -12.31
N HIS A 271 -4.14 7.91 -13.21
CA HIS A 271 -5.08 9.00 -13.45
C HIS A 271 -6.13 8.73 -14.54
N MET A 272 -5.82 7.92 -15.58
CA MET A 272 -6.56 7.85 -16.84
C MET A 272 -8.07 7.56 -16.69
N GLY A 273 -8.44 6.70 -15.73
CA GLY A 273 -9.84 6.38 -15.42
C GLY A 273 -10.40 7.13 -14.21
N SER A 274 -9.63 8.03 -13.61
CA SER A 274 -10.01 8.72 -12.38
C SER A 274 -10.98 9.88 -12.65
N PRO A 275 -12.15 9.96 -11.96
CA PRO A 275 -13.12 11.03 -12.14
C PRO A 275 -12.52 12.43 -11.91
N ILE A 276 -11.66 12.60 -10.91
CA ILE A 276 -11.08 13.92 -10.59
C ILE A 276 -10.12 14.40 -11.68
N TYR A 277 -9.40 13.49 -12.34
CA TYR A 277 -8.54 13.81 -13.47
C TYR A 277 -9.35 14.14 -14.72
N LEU A 278 -10.36 13.33 -15.03
CA LEU A 278 -11.26 13.57 -16.16
C LEU A 278 -12.02 14.90 -16.05
N GLN A 279 -12.19 15.42 -14.83
CA GLN A 279 -12.74 16.75 -14.56
C GLN A 279 -11.68 17.86 -14.63
N GLY A 280 -10.42 17.57 -14.92
CA GLY A 280 -9.32 18.53 -14.94
C GLY A 280 -8.95 19.09 -13.57
N LYS A 281 -9.19 18.35 -12.48
CA LYS A 281 -8.99 18.80 -11.09
C LYS A 281 -7.85 18.13 -10.38
N SER A 282 -7.06 17.29 -11.04
CA SER A 282 -5.87 16.67 -10.46
C SER A 282 -4.69 16.68 -11.43
N MET A 283 -3.52 16.34 -10.91
CA MET A 283 -2.32 16.07 -11.68
C MET A 283 -2.44 14.73 -12.44
N PRO A 284 -1.61 14.49 -13.46
CA PRO A 284 -1.60 13.25 -14.25
C PRO A 284 -0.76 12.13 -13.62
N GLY A 285 -0.69 12.06 -12.30
CA GLY A 285 0.22 11.18 -11.58
C GLY A 285 1.56 11.87 -11.27
N PRO A 286 2.45 11.21 -10.50
CA PRO A 286 3.74 11.76 -10.13
C PRO A 286 4.73 11.68 -11.30
N THR A 287 5.76 12.52 -11.25
CA THR A 287 6.98 12.38 -12.05
C THR A 287 7.82 11.22 -11.54
N TRP A 288 8.75 10.72 -12.38
CA TRP A 288 9.69 9.67 -11.94
C TRP A 288 10.56 10.12 -10.76
N ASP A 289 10.99 11.37 -10.76
CA ASP A 289 11.75 11.96 -9.67
C ASP A 289 10.98 11.91 -8.34
N GLU A 290 9.69 12.23 -8.36
CA GLU A 290 8.82 12.13 -7.19
C GLU A 290 8.62 10.67 -6.75
N VAL A 291 8.53 9.73 -7.70
CA VAL A 291 8.47 8.30 -7.39
C VAL A 291 9.73 7.84 -6.66
N VAL A 292 10.91 8.15 -7.19
CA VAL A 292 12.20 7.82 -6.55
C VAL A 292 12.27 8.47 -5.17
N LEU A 293 11.92 9.74 -5.07
CA LEU A 293 12.04 10.52 -3.84
C LEU A 293 11.15 9.97 -2.72
N ILE A 294 9.88 9.65 -3.00
CA ILE A 294 8.95 9.11 -1.99
C ILE A 294 9.41 7.75 -1.48
N HIS A 295 9.86 6.84 -2.36
CA HIS A 295 10.35 5.52 -1.92
C HIS A 295 11.63 5.66 -1.09
N SER A 296 12.57 6.48 -1.55
CA SER A 296 13.82 6.73 -0.83
C SER A 296 13.59 7.38 0.55
N LEU A 297 12.71 8.37 0.62
CA LEU A 297 12.40 9.05 1.87
C LEU A 297 11.55 8.18 2.81
N ALA A 298 10.72 7.28 2.28
CA ALA A 298 10.09 6.25 3.09
C ALA A 298 11.16 5.37 3.77
N ARG A 299 12.18 4.89 3.03
CA ARG A 299 13.28 4.13 3.63
C ARG A 299 13.99 4.92 4.71
N ILE A 300 14.40 6.16 4.43
CA ILE A 300 15.16 7.00 5.37
C ILE A 300 14.33 7.32 6.64
N TYR A 301 13.06 7.68 6.46
CA TYR A 301 12.20 8.10 7.56
C TYR A 301 11.78 6.96 8.49
N PHE A 302 11.58 5.76 7.93
CA PHE A 302 11.10 4.58 8.66
C PHE A 302 12.20 3.56 9.00
N VAL A 303 13.47 3.83 8.71
CA VAL A 303 14.60 2.88 8.79
C VAL A 303 14.70 2.09 10.10
N ASN A 304 14.31 2.68 11.23
CA ASN A 304 14.35 2.03 12.55
C ASN A 304 12.98 1.58 13.07
N SER A 305 11.94 1.64 12.23
CA SER A 305 10.56 1.35 12.65
C SER A 305 9.79 0.43 11.71
N ILE A 306 10.00 0.54 10.39
CA ILE A 306 9.37 -0.35 9.40
C ILE A 306 10.46 -0.80 8.42
N ASP A 307 10.72 -2.11 8.38
CA ASP A 307 11.86 -2.68 7.67
C ASP A 307 11.63 -2.82 6.16
N ASN A 308 10.36 -2.86 5.71
CA ASN A 308 10.05 -3.12 4.31
C ASN A 308 9.42 -1.90 3.63
N ILE A 309 9.99 -1.58 2.47
CA ILE A 309 9.44 -0.58 1.54
C ILE A 309 9.15 -1.31 0.24
N GLN A 310 7.89 -1.29 -0.19
CA GLN A 310 7.43 -1.99 -1.37
C GLN A 310 7.34 -1.08 -2.59
N ALA A 311 7.74 -1.58 -3.76
CA ALA A 311 7.39 -0.99 -5.05
C ALA A 311 6.22 -1.72 -5.71
N SER A 312 5.18 -0.98 -6.10
CA SER A 312 3.99 -1.55 -6.73
C SER A 312 4.19 -1.73 -8.25
N TRP A 313 4.52 -2.94 -8.68
CA TRP A 313 4.74 -3.25 -10.10
C TRP A 313 3.51 -2.98 -10.99
N VAL A 314 2.29 -3.16 -10.48
CA VAL A 314 1.05 -2.87 -11.23
C VAL A 314 0.91 -1.39 -11.61
N LYS A 315 1.60 -0.50 -10.93
CA LYS A 315 1.58 0.94 -11.18
C LYS A 315 2.84 1.46 -11.89
N LEU A 316 3.96 0.77 -11.71
CA LEU A 316 5.29 1.19 -12.16
C LEU A 316 5.82 0.36 -13.33
N GLY A 317 5.19 -0.79 -13.59
CA GLY A 317 5.76 -1.81 -14.47
C GLY A 317 6.95 -2.53 -13.84
N HIS A 318 7.42 -3.59 -14.49
CA HIS A 318 8.56 -4.37 -14.04
C HIS A 318 9.86 -3.54 -14.03
N ASP A 319 10.11 -2.76 -15.09
CA ASP A 319 11.28 -1.88 -15.19
C ASP A 319 11.33 -0.82 -14.09
N GLY A 320 10.19 -0.14 -13.84
CA GLY A 320 10.11 0.86 -12.77
C GLY A 320 10.29 0.26 -11.38
N ALA A 321 9.68 -0.90 -11.11
CA ALA A 321 9.81 -1.61 -9.85
C ALA A 321 11.26 -2.10 -9.62
N GLY A 322 11.91 -2.64 -10.66
CA GLY A 322 13.32 -3.04 -10.62
C GLY A 322 14.25 -1.87 -10.29
N LYS A 323 14.13 -0.74 -10.97
CA LYS A 323 14.95 0.46 -10.71
C LYS A 323 14.85 0.96 -9.27
N LEU A 324 13.69 0.83 -8.63
CA LEU A 324 13.51 1.26 -7.24
C LEU A 324 14.22 0.37 -6.22
N LEU A 325 14.68 -0.83 -6.60
CA LEU A 325 15.53 -1.67 -5.75
C LEU A 325 16.88 -1.01 -5.42
N HIS A 326 17.26 0.03 -6.17
CA HIS A 326 18.42 0.88 -5.89
C HIS A 326 18.06 2.20 -5.19
N ALA A 327 16.78 2.37 -4.81
CA ALA A 327 16.27 3.55 -4.12
C ALA A 327 15.69 3.23 -2.74
N GLY A 328 16.18 2.17 -2.09
CA GLY A 328 15.78 1.77 -0.74
C GLY A 328 14.61 0.78 -0.66
N VAL A 329 14.08 0.32 -1.80
CA VAL A 329 13.04 -0.71 -1.88
C VAL A 329 13.64 -2.10 -1.66
N ASN A 330 12.91 -2.96 -0.93
CA ASN A 330 13.29 -4.36 -0.70
C ASN A 330 12.10 -5.34 -0.82
N ASP A 331 10.98 -4.89 -1.37
CA ASP A 331 9.80 -5.72 -1.58
C ASP A 331 9.10 -5.37 -2.89
N LEU A 332 8.65 -6.35 -3.64
CA LEU A 332 7.93 -6.16 -4.91
C LEU A 332 6.43 -6.47 -4.79
N GLY A 333 5.96 -6.78 -3.57
CA GLY A 333 4.56 -7.11 -3.32
C GLY A 333 4.17 -8.50 -3.82
N GLY A 334 2.92 -8.63 -4.22
CA GLY A 334 2.33 -9.90 -4.60
C GLY A 334 2.23 -10.15 -6.10
N THR A 335 2.09 -11.43 -6.46
CA THR A 335 1.78 -11.86 -7.83
C THR A 335 0.43 -11.32 -8.31
N LEU A 336 -0.49 -11.04 -7.39
CA LEU A 336 -1.79 -10.37 -7.60
C LEU A 336 -2.62 -10.99 -8.74
N ILE A 337 -2.67 -12.31 -8.84
CA ILE A 337 -3.49 -12.98 -9.85
C ILE A 337 -4.89 -12.34 -9.91
N ASN A 338 -5.30 -11.84 -11.09
CA ASN A 338 -6.56 -11.12 -11.35
C ASN A 338 -6.68 -9.72 -10.69
N GLU A 339 -5.60 -8.93 -10.63
CA GLU A 339 -5.68 -7.54 -10.18
C GLU A 339 -6.56 -6.69 -11.14
N ASN A 340 -7.63 -6.09 -10.61
CA ASN A 340 -8.61 -5.35 -11.39
C ASN A 340 -8.69 -3.86 -11.02
N ILE A 341 -8.25 -3.45 -9.84
CA ILE A 341 -8.44 -2.09 -9.33
C ILE A 341 -7.57 -1.09 -10.10
N SER A 342 -6.29 -1.39 -10.27
CA SER A 342 -5.37 -0.52 -11.02
C SER A 342 -5.68 -0.52 -12.51
N ARG A 343 -6.05 -1.68 -13.07
CA ARG A 343 -6.51 -1.81 -14.46
C ARG A 343 -7.74 -0.94 -14.74
N ALA A 344 -8.73 -0.95 -13.85
CA ALA A 344 -9.93 -0.12 -13.99
C ALA A 344 -9.61 1.39 -13.98
N SER A 345 -8.53 1.79 -13.33
CA SER A 345 -8.01 3.16 -13.32
C SER A 345 -7.15 3.48 -14.55
N GLY A 346 -6.81 2.50 -15.37
CA GLY A 346 -6.09 2.67 -16.64
C GLY A 346 -4.64 2.20 -16.62
N ALA A 347 -4.17 1.50 -15.56
CA ALA A 347 -2.86 0.85 -15.58
C ALA A 347 -2.84 -0.27 -16.65
N ASP A 348 -1.73 -0.39 -17.37
CA ASP A 348 -1.54 -1.30 -18.51
C ASP A 348 -0.39 -2.32 -18.28
N HIS A 349 0.12 -2.44 -17.07
CA HIS A 349 1.22 -3.33 -16.71
C HIS A 349 0.81 -4.78 -16.43
N GLY A 350 -0.43 -5.16 -16.76
CA GLY A 350 -0.97 -6.49 -16.56
C GLY A 350 -1.76 -6.65 -15.27
N GLN A 351 -2.25 -7.87 -15.06
CA GLN A 351 -3.07 -8.23 -13.90
C GLN A 351 -2.40 -9.28 -13.01
N GLU A 352 -1.27 -9.78 -13.45
CA GLU A 352 -0.49 -10.81 -12.77
C GLU A 352 0.99 -10.66 -13.13
N THR A 353 1.85 -10.91 -12.15
CA THR A 353 3.28 -11.16 -12.33
C THR A 353 3.58 -12.55 -11.76
N THR A 354 4.19 -13.41 -12.57
CA THR A 354 4.54 -14.76 -12.11
C THR A 354 5.73 -14.71 -11.14
N GLU A 355 5.88 -15.76 -10.35
CA GLU A 355 7.02 -15.94 -9.46
C GLU A 355 8.35 -15.89 -10.22
N ASP A 356 8.44 -16.56 -11.38
CA ASP A 356 9.63 -16.54 -12.24
C ASP A 356 9.96 -15.13 -12.75
N GLN A 357 8.94 -14.31 -13.05
CA GLN A 357 9.14 -12.92 -13.45
C GLN A 357 9.69 -12.08 -12.31
N PHE A 358 9.20 -12.27 -11.07
CA PHE A 358 9.79 -11.60 -9.90
C PHE A 358 11.25 -12.00 -9.69
N ILE A 359 11.57 -13.29 -9.78
CA ILE A 359 12.93 -13.80 -9.69
C ILE A 359 13.82 -13.11 -10.74
N GLN A 360 13.37 -13.07 -12.00
CA GLN A 360 14.10 -12.42 -13.10
C GLN A 360 14.33 -10.91 -12.85
N ILE A 361 13.30 -10.17 -12.39
CA ILE A 361 13.43 -8.73 -12.07
C ILE A 361 14.49 -8.54 -10.98
N ILE A 362 14.41 -9.33 -9.91
CA ILE A 362 15.28 -9.18 -8.74
C ILE A 362 16.74 -9.55 -9.10
N GLU A 363 16.94 -10.67 -9.80
CA GLU A 363 18.26 -11.13 -10.21
C GLU A 363 18.92 -10.21 -11.24
N SER A 364 18.13 -9.61 -12.16
CA SER A 364 18.66 -8.63 -13.14
C SER A 364 19.24 -7.38 -12.49
N GLU A 365 18.77 -7.04 -11.28
CA GLU A 365 19.28 -5.94 -10.46
C GLU A 365 20.38 -6.39 -9.45
N ASN A 366 20.93 -7.60 -9.62
CA ASN A 366 21.94 -8.21 -8.75
C ASN A 366 21.51 -8.32 -7.28
N LYS A 367 20.22 -8.65 -7.05
CA LYS A 367 19.62 -8.86 -5.74
C LYS A 367 19.21 -10.33 -5.58
N ASN A 368 18.85 -10.73 -4.35
CA ASN A 368 18.45 -12.10 -4.01
C ASN A 368 16.94 -12.19 -3.80
N PRO A 369 16.20 -12.99 -4.60
CA PRO A 369 14.75 -13.15 -4.42
C PRO A 369 14.44 -14.01 -3.19
N ILE A 370 13.45 -13.58 -2.40
CA ILE A 370 12.95 -14.33 -1.24
C ILE A 370 11.43 -14.33 -1.25
N SER A 371 10.82 -15.53 -1.27
CA SER A 371 9.37 -15.68 -1.11
C SER A 371 8.97 -15.51 0.37
N ARG A 372 7.89 -14.78 0.62
CA ARG A 372 7.34 -14.50 1.97
C ARG A 372 5.83 -14.59 2.02
N ASN A 373 5.25 -14.54 3.21
CA ASN A 373 3.85 -14.13 3.41
C ASN A 373 3.76 -12.68 3.92
N THR A 374 2.57 -12.12 4.05
CA THR A 374 2.38 -10.73 4.50
C THR A 374 2.77 -10.50 5.97
N CYS A 375 2.84 -11.55 6.79
CA CYS A 375 3.43 -11.47 8.13
C CYS A 375 4.98 -11.45 8.11
N LEU A 376 5.60 -11.39 6.93
CA LEU A 376 7.06 -11.43 6.73
C LEU A 376 7.72 -12.72 7.23
N LEU A 377 6.96 -13.81 7.30
CA LEU A 377 7.51 -15.14 7.50
C LEU A 377 8.06 -15.64 6.17
N TYR A 378 9.37 -15.76 6.09
CA TYR A 378 10.06 -16.25 4.90
C TYR A 378 9.84 -17.75 4.73
N THR A 379 9.55 -18.20 3.53
CA THR A 379 9.32 -19.62 3.21
C THR A 379 10.62 -20.38 2.96
N SER A 380 11.72 -19.65 2.75
CA SER A 380 13.07 -20.22 2.70
C SER A 380 13.85 -19.82 3.95
N PRO A 381 14.65 -20.72 4.55
CA PRO A 381 15.47 -20.35 5.69
C PRO A 381 16.41 -19.21 5.28
N SER A 382 16.38 -18.14 6.07
CA SER A 382 17.35 -17.05 5.93
C SER A 382 18.75 -17.62 6.06
N PRO A 383 19.78 -17.11 5.35
CA PRO A 383 21.17 -17.49 5.61
C PRO A 383 21.58 -17.35 7.08
N ARG A 384 20.88 -16.58 7.89
CA ARG A 384 21.09 -16.47 9.33
C ARG A 384 20.56 -17.68 10.11
N ASP A 385 19.59 -18.42 9.58
CA ASP A 385 19.01 -19.61 10.25
C ASP A 385 19.86 -20.86 10.00
N LEU A 386 20.86 -20.79 9.12
CA LEU A 386 21.82 -21.88 8.83
C LEU A 386 23.03 -21.90 9.78
N TRP A 387 23.10 -20.98 10.77
CA TRP A 387 24.23 -20.84 11.72
C TRP A 387 23.77 -20.99 13.19
N ILE A 388 22.73 -21.77 13.46
CA ILE A 388 22.37 -22.20 14.83
C ILE A 388 22.66 -23.70 14.97
#